data_d67fea4039feff0a1480d7437d30a33e
#
_entry.id   d67fea4039feff0a1480d7437d30a33e
#
_cell.length_a   1.000
_cell.length_b   1.000
_cell.length_c   1.000
_cell.angle_alpha   90.00
_cell.angle_beta   90.00
_cell.angle_gamma   90.00
#
_symmetry.space_group_name_H-M   'P 1'
#
loop_
_entity.id
_entity.type
_entity.pdbx_description
1 polymer ?
#
loop_
_entity_poly.entity_id
_entity_poly.type
_entity_poly.pdbx_seq_one_letter_code
_entity_poly.pdbx_strand_id
1 'polypeptide(L)'
;ARMHYLKIQIPHTYRELIRMGVEFDFSMAYAGAPGFRAGLCSPFFFYDLANETETNLSVVPLGIMDVSMKKYLKLSRNESIALVDRMVDTVKNCGGVFVSLWHNESFAEDSDCNRVYEHLLEKAR
;
A
#
# COMPACT_ATOMS: atom_id res chain seq x y z
N ALA A 1 9.40 -0.17 -8.04
CA ALA A 1 8.29 -0.35 -8.98
C ALA A 1 6.94 -0.20 -8.28
N ARG A 2 5.91 0.03 -9.07
CA ARG A 2 4.51 -0.11 -8.67
C ARG A 2 3.73 -0.54 -9.92
N MET A 3 3.16 -1.73 -9.87
CA MET A 3 2.44 -2.29 -11.01
C MET A 3 1.07 -1.62 -11.14
N HIS A 4 0.67 -1.33 -12.38
CA HIS A 4 -0.63 -0.73 -12.66
C HIS A 4 -1.76 -1.64 -12.18
N TYR A 5 -2.77 -1.08 -11.52
CA TYR A 5 -3.84 -1.80 -10.83
C TYR A 5 -3.35 -2.76 -9.73
N LEU A 6 -2.13 -2.62 -9.22
CA LEU A 6 -1.52 -3.51 -8.22
C LEU A 6 -1.52 -4.99 -8.64
N LYS A 7 -1.51 -5.25 -9.95
CA LYS A 7 -1.52 -6.61 -10.50
C LYS A 7 -0.13 -7.21 -10.45
N ILE A 8 0.05 -8.18 -9.56
CA ILE A 8 1.27 -8.98 -9.45
C ILE A 8 0.94 -10.47 -9.51
N GLN A 9 1.76 -11.21 -10.23
CA GLN A 9 1.74 -12.67 -10.28
C GLN A 9 3.04 -13.20 -9.67
N ILE A 10 2.95 -13.68 -8.43
CA ILE A 10 4.11 -14.20 -7.70
C ILE A 10 4.34 -15.66 -8.11
N PRO A 11 5.58 -16.09 -8.37
CA PRO A 11 6.84 -15.34 -8.31
C PRO A 11 7.21 -14.58 -9.59
N HIS A 12 6.44 -14.75 -10.66
CA HIS A 12 6.82 -14.32 -12.02
C HIS A 12 7.11 -12.81 -12.09
N THR A 13 6.19 -11.97 -11.63
CA THR A 13 6.37 -10.50 -11.67
C THR A 13 7.64 -10.08 -10.92
N TYR A 14 7.90 -10.67 -9.76
CA TYR A 14 9.05 -10.29 -8.95
C TYR A 14 10.37 -10.74 -9.57
N ARG A 15 10.42 -11.91 -10.20
CA ARG A 15 11.58 -12.35 -10.99
C ARG A 15 11.90 -11.40 -12.14
N GLU A 16 10.87 -10.91 -12.85
CA GLU A 16 11.05 -9.93 -13.92
C GLU A 16 11.57 -8.60 -13.36
N LEU A 17 11.03 -8.09 -12.25
CA LEU A 17 11.52 -6.87 -11.62
C LEU A 17 12.99 -7.00 -11.19
N ILE A 18 13.37 -8.13 -10.62
CA ILE A 18 14.76 -8.42 -10.23
C ILE A 18 15.67 -8.43 -11.47
N ARG A 19 15.25 -9.08 -12.56
CA ARG A 19 16.00 -9.12 -13.82
C ARG A 19 16.20 -7.72 -14.41
N MET A 20 15.24 -6.81 -14.19
CA MET A 20 15.32 -5.42 -14.61
C MET A 20 16.12 -4.51 -13.66
N GLY A 21 16.69 -5.06 -12.59
CA GLY A 21 17.44 -4.30 -11.59
C GLY A 21 16.59 -3.43 -10.67
N VAL A 22 15.31 -3.76 -10.52
CA VAL A 22 14.42 -3.02 -9.59
C VAL A 22 14.72 -3.44 -8.16
N GLU A 23 14.96 -2.46 -7.29
CA GLU A 23 15.31 -2.68 -5.89
C GLU A 23 14.09 -2.64 -4.96
N PHE A 24 13.05 -1.86 -5.31
CA PHE A 24 11.86 -1.68 -4.46
C PHE A 24 10.57 -1.88 -5.24
N ASP A 25 9.64 -2.66 -4.66
CA ASP A 25 8.27 -2.81 -5.16
C ASP A 25 7.23 -2.39 -4.13
N PHE A 26 6.25 -1.59 -4.58
CA PHE A 26 5.13 -1.08 -3.78
C PHE A 26 3.77 -1.60 -4.28
N SER A 27 3.77 -2.78 -4.91
CA SER A 27 2.54 -3.36 -5.49
C SER A 27 1.83 -4.33 -4.56
N MET A 28 2.45 -4.71 -3.42
CA MET A 28 1.89 -5.69 -2.49
C MET A 28 0.76 -5.07 -1.67
N ALA A 29 -0.43 -5.03 -2.26
CA ALA A 29 -1.64 -4.50 -1.64
C ALA A 29 -2.90 -5.16 -2.20
N TYR A 30 -4.03 -4.90 -1.55
CA TYR A 30 -5.38 -5.17 -2.08
C TYR A 30 -5.91 -3.92 -2.78
N ALA A 31 -6.39 -4.06 -4.01
CA ALA A 31 -7.00 -2.94 -4.73
C ALA A 31 -8.36 -2.54 -4.14
N GLY A 32 -9.17 -3.51 -3.74
CA GLY A 32 -10.55 -3.30 -3.29
C GLY A 32 -10.74 -3.15 -1.78
N ALA A 33 -9.69 -3.28 -0.97
CA ALA A 33 -9.80 -3.26 0.49
C ALA A 33 -8.55 -2.67 1.14
N PRO A 34 -8.67 -2.03 2.32
CA PRO A 34 -7.53 -1.65 3.15
C PRO A 34 -6.91 -2.90 3.80
N GLY A 35 -5.65 -2.80 4.16
CA GLY A 35 -4.92 -3.86 4.85
C GLY A 35 -3.67 -4.31 4.10
N PHE A 36 -2.85 -5.10 4.77
CA PHE A 36 -1.57 -5.55 4.28
C PHE A 36 -1.67 -6.94 3.67
N ARG A 37 -1.59 -7.03 2.34
CA ARG A 37 -1.72 -8.30 1.59
C ARG A 37 -0.65 -9.32 1.97
N ALA A 38 0.52 -8.86 2.40
CA ALA A 38 1.60 -9.72 2.88
C ALA A 38 1.42 -10.18 4.33
N GLY A 39 0.38 -9.70 5.04
CA GLY A 39 0.18 -10.00 6.45
C GLY A 39 1.11 -9.25 7.41
N LEU A 40 1.94 -8.34 6.90
CA LEU A 40 2.86 -7.51 7.68
C LEU A 40 2.98 -6.12 7.08
N CYS A 41 3.33 -5.13 7.90
CA CYS A 41 3.48 -3.72 7.51
C CYS A 41 4.93 -3.24 7.45
N SER A 42 5.91 -4.14 7.55
CA SER A 42 7.32 -3.83 7.41
C SER A 42 7.83 -4.26 6.03
N PRO A 43 8.78 -3.54 5.42
CA PRO A 43 9.46 -4.00 4.23
C PRO A 43 10.17 -5.33 4.47
N PHE A 44 10.22 -6.17 3.44
CA PHE A 44 10.91 -7.45 3.48
C PHE A 44 11.53 -7.77 2.11
N PHE A 45 12.60 -8.56 2.09
CA PHE A 45 13.16 -9.06 0.84
C PHE A 45 12.33 -10.22 0.31
N PHE A 46 12.05 -10.18 -1.00
CA PHE A 46 11.38 -11.29 -1.65
C PHE A 46 12.27 -12.53 -1.61
N TYR A 47 11.73 -13.62 -1.07
CA TYR A 47 12.37 -14.94 -1.10
C TYR A 47 11.77 -15.78 -2.23
N ASP A 48 12.62 -16.24 -3.16
CA ASP A 48 12.19 -17.10 -4.25
C ASP A 48 12.22 -18.57 -3.81
N LEU A 49 11.08 -19.08 -3.37
CA LEU A 49 10.92 -20.44 -2.84
C LEU A 49 11.31 -21.52 -3.84
N ALA A 50 11.06 -21.32 -5.14
CA ALA A 50 11.37 -22.34 -6.15
C ALA A 50 12.87 -22.46 -6.42
N ASN A 51 13.61 -21.38 -6.24
CA ASN A 51 15.06 -21.32 -6.38
C ASN A 51 15.78 -21.34 -5.03
N GLU A 52 15.04 -21.40 -3.93
CA GLU A 52 15.56 -21.37 -2.54
C GLU A 52 16.58 -20.23 -2.32
N THR A 53 16.24 -19.03 -2.82
CA THR A 53 17.16 -17.89 -2.82
C THR A 53 16.50 -16.63 -2.26
N GLU A 54 17.19 -15.99 -1.31
CA GLU A 54 16.90 -14.62 -0.92
C GLU A 54 17.31 -13.67 -2.05
N THR A 55 16.46 -12.66 -2.33
CA THR A 55 16.71 -11.70 -3.41
C THR A 55 16.93 -10.30 -2.87
N ASN A 56 17.46 -9.41 -3.71
CA ASN A 56 17.66 -8.01 -3.38
C ASN A 56 16.41 -7.13 -3.61
N LEU A 57 15.29 -7.72 -4.02
CA LEU A 57 14.03 -6.98 -4.21
C LEU A 57 13.36 -6.75 -2.85
N SER A 58 13.34 -5.51 -2.39
CA SER A 58 12.60 -5.10 -1.20
C SER A 58 11.13 -4.87 -1.57
N VAL A 59 10.25 -5.68 -0.98
CA VAL A 59 8.79 -5.51 -1.09
C VAL A 59 8.33 -4.62 0.05
N VAL A 60 7.73 -3.48 -0.28
CA VAL A 60 7.18 -2.52 0.67
C VAL A 60 5.65 -2.60 0.65
N PRO A 61 5.01 -3.22 1.66
CA PRO A 61 3.57 -3.38 1.69
C PRO A 61 2.84 -2.05 1.73
N LEU A 62 1.76 -1.94 0.94
CA LEU A 62 0.89 -0.78 0.91
C LEU A 62 -0.40 -1.11 1.66
N GLY A 63 -0.79 -0.26 2.61
CA GLY A 63 -1.91 -0.52 3.51
C GLY A 63 -3.25 0.04 3.05
N ILE A 64 -3.25 1.19 2.38
CA ILE A 64 -4.49 1.89 2.03
C ILE A 64 -4.36 2.67 0.71
N MET A 65 -5.47 2.80 -0.01
CA MET A 65 -5.55 3.53 -1.25
C MET A 65 -6.84 4.39 -1.27
N ASP A 66 -6.77 5.60 -1.81
CA ASP A 66 -7.93 6.51 -1.95
C ASP A 66 -9.09 5.86 -2.71
N VAL A 67 -8.79 5.20 -3.83
CA VAL A 67 -9.78 4.49 -4.65
C VAL A 67 -10.45 3.34 -3.88
N SER A 68 -9.73 2.65 -3.00
CA SER A 68 -10.31 1.61 -2.14
C SER A 68 -11.38 2.19 -1.23
N MET A 69 -11.12 3.31 -0.59
CA MET A 69 -12.08 4.00 0.29
C MET A 69 -13.27 4.55 -0.50
N LYS A 70 -13.00 5.28 -1.58
CA LYS A 70 -14.00 6.04 -2.32
C LYS A 70 -14.86 5.17 -3.26
N LYS A 71 -14.24 4.34 -4.12
CA LYS A 71 -14.94 3.60 -5.17
C LYS A 71 -15.43 2.22 -4.73
N TYR A 72 -14.60 1.48 -4.02
CA TYR A 72 -14.93 0.10 -3.65
C TYR A 72 -15.75 0.03 -2.37
N LEU A 73 -15.32 0.72 -1.31
CA LEU A 73 -16.00 0.70 -0.01
C LEU A 73 -17.06 1.81 0.13
N LYS A 74 -17.01 2.85 -0.71
CA LYS A 74 -17.93 4.00 -0.70
C LYS A 74 -18.06 4.66 0.68
N LEU A 75 -16.94 4.79 1.37
CA LEU A 75 -16.87 5.38 2.69
C LEU A 75 -17.14 6.88 2.63
N SER A 76 -17.87 7.38 3.62
CA SER A 76 -17.95 8.81 3.91
C SER A 76 -16.60 9.35 4.39
N ARG A 77 -16.45 10.68 4.43
CA ARG A 77 -15.25 11.32 4.98
C ARG A 77 -14.92 10.83 6.39
N ASN A 78 -15.92 10.81 7.29
CA ASN A 78 -15.70 10.42 8.68
C ASN A 78 -15.31 8.95 8.82
N GLU A 79 -15.90 8.06 8.04
CA GLU A 79 -15.53 6.65 8.00
C GLU A 79 -14.11 6.44 7.45
N SER A 80 -13.72 7.24 6.43
CA SER A 80 -12.37 7.23 5.87
C SER A 80 -11.34 7.71 6.89
N ILE A 81 -11.62 8.78 7.64
CA ILE A 81 -10.79 9.27 8.73
C ILE A 81 -10.62 8.20 9.82
N ALA A 82 -11.73 7.60 10.27
CA ALA A 82 -11.67 6.55 11.28
C ALA A 82 -10.88 5.31 10.82
N LEU A 83 -10.95 4.98 9.53
CA LEU A 83 -10.15 3.92 8.94
C LEU A 83 -8.66 4.26 8.93
N VAL A 84 -8.31 5.47 8.51
CA VAL A 84 -6.93 6.00 8.51
C VAL A 84 -6.35 5.95 9.93
N ASP A 85 -7.09 6.41 10.94
CA ASP A 85 -6.66 6.39 12.33
C ASP A 85 -6.32 4.97 12.80
N ARG A 86 -7.22 4.02 12.57
CA ARG A 86 -7.00 2.62 12.95
C ARG A 86 -5.77 2.03 12.25
N MET A 87 -5.61 2.30 10.94
CA MET A 87 -4.49 1.76 10.18
C MET A 87 -3.14 2.35 10.63
N VAL A 88 -3.08 3.67 10.84
CA VAL A 88 -1.87 4.34 11.31
C VAL A 88 -1.51 3.87 12.72
N ASP A 89 -2.47 3.80 13.63
CA ASP A 89 -2.24 3.34 15.00
C ASP A 89 -1.76 1.88 15.03
N THR A 90 -2.35 1.01 14.21
CA THR A 90 -1.91 -0.38 14.07
C THR A 90 -0.44 -0.44 13.64
N VAL A 91 -0.05 0.31 12.61
CA VAL A 91 1.32 0.31 12.12
C VAL A 91 2.29 0.89 13.13
N LYS A 92 1.92 1.98 13.82
CA LYS A 92 2.73 2.56 14.92
C LYS A 92 2.96 1.53 16.04
N ASN A 93 1.92 0.81 16.45
CA ASN A 93 2.01 -0.22 17.50
C ASN A 93 2.88 -1.40 17.09
N CYS A 94 2.94 -1.73 15.79
CA CYS A 94 3.78 -2.80 15.26
C CYS A 94 5.22 -2.34 14.94
N GLY A 95 5.51 -1.04 15.01
CA GLY A 95 6.81 -0.49 14.58
C GLY A 95 7.07 -0.64 13.08
N GLY A 96 6.01 -0.66 12.27
CA GLY A 96 6.08 -0.84 10.82
C GLY A 96 6.21 0.45 10.03
N VAL A 97 6.03 0.33 8.71
CA VAL A 97 6.01 1.46 7.77
C VAL A 97 4.61 1.59 7.18
N PHE A 98 4.01 2.77 7.32
CA PHE A 98 2.71 3.05 6.72
C PHE A 98 2.88 3.63 5.32
N VAL A 99 2.43 2.89 4.31
CA VAL A 99 2.42 3.34 2.92
C VAL A 99 0.99 3.47 2.45
N SER A 100 0.67 4.62 1.85
CA SER A 100 -0.63 4.90 1.25
C SER A 100 -0.46 5.31 -0.22
N LEU A 101 -1.47 5.04 -1.05
CA LEU A 101 -1.51 5.42 -2.45
C LEU A 101 -2.66 6.39 -2.70
N TRP A 102 -2.34 7.53 -3.31
CA TRP A 102 -3.27 8.58 -3.66
C TRP A 102 -3.11 8.98 -5.12
N HIS A 103 -4.22 9.13 -5.82
CA HIS A 103 -4.24 9.52 -7.23
C HIS A 103 -4.46 11.03 -7.38
N ASN A 104 -3.80 11.64 -8.35
CA ASN A 104 -3.93 13.08 -8.62
C ASN A 104 -5.37 13.50 -8.86
N GLU A 105 -6.13 12.68 -9.57
CA GLU A 105 -7.55 12.90 -9.86
C GLU A 105 -8.39 13.03 -8.58
N SER A 106 -8.08 12.27 -7.54
CA SER A 106 -8.78 12.31 -6.28
C SER A 106 -8.67 13.67 -5.59
N PHE A 107 -7.57 14.40 -5.77
CA PHE A 107 -7.37 15.73 -5.21
C PHE A 107 -8.06 16.83 -6.01
N ALA A 108 -8.23 16.65 -7.32
CA ALA A 108 -8.83 17.65 -8.18
C ALA A 108 -10.36 17.70 -8.06
N GLU A 109 -10.99 16.55 -7.80
CA GLU A 109 -12.44 16.39 -7.88
C GLU A 109 -13.15 16.37 -6.52
N ASP A 110 -12.42 16.15 -5.42
CA ASP A 110 -13.03 15.81 -4.14
C ASP A 110 -12.35 16.50 -2.95
N SER A 111 -13.03 17.51 -2.40
CA SER A 111 -12.58 18.22 -1.19
C SER A 111 -12.50 17.31 0.05
N ASP A 112 -13.31 16.24 0.11
CA ASP A 112 -13.28 15.29 1.22
C ASP A 112 -12.02 14.41 1.14
N CYS A 113 -11.57 14.05 -0.06
CA CYS A 113 -10.32 13.34 -0.27
C CYS A 113 -9.11 14.17 0.23
N ASN A 114 -9.07 15.46 -0.07
CA ASN A 114 -8.04 16.37 0.42
C ASN A 114 -7.99 16.38 1.96
N ARG A 115 -9.15 16.50 2.61
CA ARG A 115 -9.24 16.53 4.08
C ARG A 115 -8.81 15.21 4.73
N VAL A 116 -9.16 14.07 4.13
CA VAL A 116 -8.71 12.75 4.61
C VAL A 116 -7.20 12.62 4.48
N TYR A 117 -6.63 13.11 3.37
CA TYR A 117 -5.17 13.09 3.17
C TYR A 117 -4.42 14.00 4.15
N GLU A 118 -4.92 15.22 4.37
CA GLU A 118 -4.36 16.16 5.36
C GLU A 118 -4.38 15.53 6.77
N HIS A 119 -5.52 14.95 7.15
CA HIS A 119 -5.65 14.23 8.42
C HIS A 119 -4.65 13.08 8.55
N LEU A 120 -4.48 12.29 7.47
CA LEU A 120 -3.47 11.21 7.45
C LEU A 120 -2.06 11.75 7.70
N LEU A 121 -1.68 12.85 7.06
CA LEU A 121 -0.35 13.44 7.25
C LEU A 121 -0.14 13.93 8.69
N GLU A 122 -1.17 14.50 9.30
CA GLU A 122 -1.12 14.93 10.72
C GLU A 122 -1.01 13.73 11.66
N LYS A 123 -1.82 12.70 11.43
CA LYS A 123 -1.87 11.48 12.26
C LYS A 123 -0.58 10.65 12.15
N ALA A 124 0.07 10.64 11.00
CA ALA A 124 1.28 9.87 10.75
C ALA A 124 2.56 10.48 11.35
N ARG A 125 2.51 11.76 11.74
CA ARG A 125 3.60 12.42 12.48
C ARG A 125 3.68 11.86 13.89
#